data_b076c52626fe407287afd3df93e959fc
#
_entry.id   b076c52626fe407287afd3df93e959fc
#
_cell.length_a   1.000
_cell.length_b   1.000
_cell.length_c   1.000
_cell.angle_alpha   90.00
_cell.angle_beta   90.00
_cell.angle_gamma   90.00
#
_symmetry.space_group_name_H-M   'P 1'
#
loop_
_entity.id
_entity.type
_entity.pdbx_description
1 polymer ?
#
loop_
_entity_poly.entity_id
_entity_poly.type
_entity_poly.pdbx_seq_one_letter_code
_entity_poly.pdbx_strand_id
1 'polypeptide(L)'
;MKILAIGDIVGDIGLNKLKELLPNIIEKENIDFVVVNAENTSGGMGLTIKDFNTLLHLKIDAMTMGNHTWGKKDIFTFIDNPKLLRPANYSKGVPGKGYNIFECKGKKIAVINLIGRTDMGVLSENPFTVAEELVNRLRKEADIIIVDFHAEATAEKIAMKYFLDGKVNVIFGTHTHVQTADEEITENGTGYISDLGMTGPKKSVIGMDVKASIKRFVTSLPERYKLAEGQAILNGCVFEINDENCRTINVYRICYR
;
A
#
# COMPACT_ATOMS: atom_id res chain seq x y z
N MET A 1 5.81 -15.51 11.78
CA MET A 1 6.30 -14.44 10.86
C MET A 1 5.44 -13.21 11.02
N LYS A 2 6.06 -12.00 11.07
CA LYS A 2 5.32 -10.72 11.15
C LYS A 2 5.54 -9.88 9.90
N ILE A 3 4.43 -9.45 9.29
CA ILE A 3 4.39 -8.62 8.09
C ILE A 3 3.91 -7.23 8.52
N LEU A 4 4.67 -6.20 8.17
CA LEU A 4 4.28 -4.80 8.35
C LEU A 4 3.85 -4.21 7.01
N ALA A 5 2.61 -3.77 6.92
CA ALA A 5 2.11 -2.96 5.83
C ALA A 5 2.04 -1.49 6.27
N ILE A 6 2.65 -0.58 5.51
CA ILE A 6 2.66 0.86 5.79
C ILE A 6 1.86 1.57 4.71
N GLY A 7 0.95 2.44 5.15
CA GLY A 7 0.10 3.21 4.26
C GLY A 7 0.84 4.26 3.43
N ASP A 8 0.09 4.89 2.55
CA ASP A 8 0.59 5.82 1.53
C ASP A 8 1.63 6.81 2.07
N ILE A 9 2.86 6.75 1.56
CA ILE A 9 3.92 7.70 1.94
C ILE A 9 3.65 9.01 1.19
N VAL A 10 3.38 10.09 1.92
CA VAL A 10 2.99 11.38 1.33
C VAL A 10 4.09 12.42 1.49
N GLY A 11 4.76 12.72 0.38
CA GLY A 11 5.80 13.74 0.27
C GLY A 11 7.05 13.48 1.10
N ASP A 12 7.97 14.44 1.08
CA ASP A 12 9.23 14.39 1.84
C ASP A 12 9.00 14.23 3.34
N ILE A 13 7.92 14.82 3.85
CA ILE A 13 7.57 14.74 5.28
C ILE A 13 7.23 13.30 5.69
N GLY A 14 6.47 12.57 4.86
CA GLY A 14 6.17 11.16 5.06
C GLY A 14 7.42 10.29 4.91
N LEU A 15 8.21 10.53 3.87
CA LEU A 15 9.46 9.80 3.64
C LEU A 15 10.45 9.96 4.80
N ASN A 16 10.60 11.18 5.32
CA ASN A 16 11.47 11.44 6.46
C ASN A 16 10.97 10.77 7.74
N LYS A 17 9.64 10.77 7.98
CA LYS A 17 9.04 10.07 9.12
C LYS A 17 9.25 8.56 9.03
N LEU A 18 9.11 8.00 7.84
CA LEU A 18 9.40 6.58 7.60
C LEU A 18 10.86 6.25 7.90
N LYS A 19 11.80 7.04 7.41
CA LYS A 19 13.25 6.85 7.67
C LYS A 19 13.59 6.91 9.16
N GLU A 20 12.95 7.82 9.89
CA GLU A 20 13.14 7.99 11.33
C GLU A 20 12.66 6.76 12.12
N LEU A 21 11.48 6.25 11.78
CA LEU A 21 10.79 5.28 12.64
C LEU A 21 10.94 3.83 12.22
N LEU A 22 11.07 3.54 10.92
CA LEU A 22 11.02 2.17 10.41
C LEU A 22 12.05 1.23 11.06
N PRO A 23 13.33 1.62 11.27
CA PRO A 23 14.28 0.74 11.93
C PRO A 23 13.85 0.32 13.33
N ASN A 24 13.36 1.27 14.13
CA ASN A 24 12.90 1.01 15.49
C ASN A 24 11.60 0.18 15.52
N ILE A 25 10.70 0.38 14.56
CA ILE A 25 9.48 -0.43 14.45
C ILE A 25 9.83 -1.87 14.10
N ILE A 26 10.73 -2.08 13.14
CA ILE A 26 11.18 -3.43 12.76
C ILE A 26 11.75 -4.18 13.96
N GLU A 27 12.62 -3.53 14.76
CA GLU A 27 13.22 -4.12 15.93
C GLU A 27 12.19 -4.39 17.03
N LYS A 28 11.41 -3.38 17.41
CA LYS A 28 10.46 -3.45 18.53
C LYS A 28 9.35 -4.48 18.28
N GLU A 29 8.80 -4.49 17.07
CA GLU A 29 7.70 -5.39 16.70
C GLU A 29 8.19 -6.74 16.18
N ASN A 30 9.52 -6.94 16.01
CA ASN A 30 10.14 -8.11 15.39
C ASN A 30 9.56 -8.38 13.99
N ILE A 31 9.56 -7.36 13.14
CA ILE A 31 9.04 -7.43 11.77
C ILE A 31 10.01 -8.19 10.86
N ASP A 32 9.47 -9.11 10.10
CA ASP A 32 10.20 -9.96 9.17
C ASP A 32 10.11 -9.49 7.72
N PHE A 33 8.97 -8.90 7.33
CA PHE A 33 8.69 -8.46 5.96
C PHE A 33 7.95 -7.12 5.96
N VAL A 34 8.38 -6.18 5.12
CA VAL A 34 7.84 -4.82 5.05
C VAL A 34 7.31 -4.52 3.66
N VAL A 35 6.03 -4.14 3.58
CA VAL A 35 5.38 -3.61 2.37
C VAL A 35 5.00 -2.16 2.61
N VAL A 36 5.25 -1.27 1.65
CA VAL A 36 4.86 0.14 1.73
C VAL A 36 4.16 0.58 0.46
N ASN A 37 3.15 1.45 0.55
CA ASN A 37 2.64 2.13 -0.62
C ASN A 37 3.46 3.41 -0.86
N ALA A 38 4.12 3.49 -2.03
CA ALA A 38 5.07 4.55 -2.37
C ALA A 38 4.54 5.58 -3.38
N GLU A 39 3.28 5.48 -3.81
CA GLU A 39 2.76 6.24 -4.95
C GLU A 39 2.77 7.76 -4.75
N ASN A 40 2.69 8.23 -3.49
CA ASN A 40 2.60 9.66 -3.15
C ASN A 40 3.90 10.24 -2.59
N THR A 41 5.01 9.49 -2.63
CA THR A 41 6.29 9.86 -1.99
C THR A 41 6.88 11.14 -2.57
N SER A 42 6.85 11.32 -3.88
CA SER A 42 7.54 12.46 -4.53
C SER A 42 6.62 13.65 -4.73
N GLY A 43 6.58 14.53 -3.73
CA GLY A 43 5.76 15.74 -3.77
C GLY A 43 4.25 15.45 -3.74
N GLY A 44 3.85 14.31 -3.18
CA GLY A 44 2.46 13.89 -3.03
C GLY A 44 1.85 13.27 -4.30
N MET A 45 2.63 13.00 -5.34
CA MET A 45 2.16 12.42 -6.59
C MET A 45 3.28 11.74 -7.37
N GLY A 46 3.25 10.41 -7.44
CA GLY A 46 4.25 9.57 -8.11
C GLY A 46 5.51 9.35 -7.28
N LEU A 47 6.48 8.69 -7.89
CA LEU A 47 7.76 8.30 -7.31
C LEU A 47 8.90 8.70 -8.26
N THR A 48 9.90 9.45 -7.75
CA THR A 48 11.12 9.80 -8.49
C THR A 48 12.21 8.78 -8.23
N ILE A 49 13.21 8.71 -9.13
CA ILE A 49 14.38 7.83 -8.95
C ILE A 49 15.14 8.15 -7.64
N LYS A 50 15.20 9.43 -7.26
CA LYS A 50 15.83 9.86 -6.00
C LYS A 50 15.15 9.24 -4.78
N ASP A 51 13.83 9.34 -4.72
CA ASP A 51 13.07 8.86 -3.57
C ASP A 51 12.97 7.32 -3.59
N PHE A 52 12.87 6.71 -4.77
CA PHE A 52 12.97 5.27 -4.94
C PHE A 52 14.31 4.73 -4.41
N ASN A 53 15.44 5.33 -4.76
CA ASN A 53 16.74 4.95 -4.23
C ASN A 53 16.81 5.12 -2.71
N THR A 54 16.17 6.17 -2.17
CA THR A 54 16.07 6.36 -0.72
C THR A 54 15.31 5.20 -0.06
N LEU A 55 14.17 4.81 -0.62
CA LEU A 55 13.38 3.68 -0.12
C LEU A 55 14.13 2.35 -0.22
N LEU A 56 14.90 2.13 -1.28
CA LEU A 56 15.72 0.91 -1.43
C LEU A 56 16.77 0.72 -0.33
N HIS A 57 17.27 1.82 0.26
CA HIS A 57 18.23 1.76 1.37
C HIS A 57 17.59 1.47 2.72
N LEU A 58 16.25 1.51 2.80
CA LEU A 58 15.50 1.07 3.97
C LEU A 58 15.23 -0.44 3.86
N LYS A 59 14.97 -1.07 5.01
CA LYS A 59 14.57 -2.50 5.04
C LYS A 59 13.13 -2.66 4.55
N ILE A 60 12.88 -2.32 3.27
CA ILE A 60 11.61 -2.49 2.59
C ILE A 60 11.76 -3.63 1.59
N ASP A 61 10.85 -4.58 1.64
CA ASP A 61 10.87 -5.77 0.79
C ASP A 61 10.06 -5.56 -0.48
N ALA A 62 8.89 -4.90 -0.38
CA ALA A 62 8.05 -4.57 -1.52
C ALA A 62 7.49 -3.14 -1.43
N MET A 63 7.42 -2.47 -2.57
CA MET A 63 6.80 -1.16 -2.74
C MET A 63 5.63 -1.29 -3.71
N THR A 64 4.44 -0.90 -3.28
CA THR A 64 3.24 -0.84 -4.13
C THR A 64 2.98 0.58 -4.61
N MET A 65 2.25 0.71 -5.67
CA MET A 65 1.82 1.97 -6.27
C MET A 65 0.29 2.01 -6.39
N GLY A 66 -0.25 3.03 -7.02
CA GLY A 66 -1.69 3.19 -7.25
C GLY A 66 -1.97 4.07 -8.48
N ASN A 67 -2.99 4.93 -8.42
CA ASN A 67 -3.37 5.80 -9.53
C ASN A 67 -2.30 6.84 -9.92
N HIS A 68 -1.37 7.16 -9.04
CA HIS A 68 -0.26 8.06 -9.33
C HIS A 68 1.01 7.34 -9.85
N THR A 69 0.94 6.08 -10.22
CA THR A 69 2.08 5.32 -10.76
C THR A 69 2.84 6.11 -11.84
N TRP A 70 2.12 6.76 -12.73
CA TRP A 70 2.68 7.52 -13.86
C TRP A 70 2.88 9.01 -13.57
N GLY A 71 2.79 9.44 -12.30
CA GLY A 71 2.87 10.84 -11.91
C GLY A 71 4.24 11.50 -12.11
N LYS A 72 5.31 10.71 -12.24
CA LYS A 72 6.67 11.17 -12.55
C LYS A 72 7.21 10.45 -13.77
N LYS A 73 7.80 11.20 -14.73
CA LYS A 73 8.29 10.61 -15.99
C LYS A 73 9.49 9.69 -15.80
N ASP A 74 10.33 9.95 -14.82
CA ASP A 74 11.52 9.13 -14.54
C ASP A 74 11.18 7.73 -14.00
N ILE A 75 9.93 7.46 -13.60
CA ILE A 75 9.46 6.11 -13.21
C ILE A 75 9.80 5.05 -14.27
N PHE A 76 9.75 5.41 -15.55
CA PHE A 76 10.04 4.48 -16.64
C PHE A 76 11.48 3.98 -16.68
N THR A 77 12.41 4.63 -15.95
CA THR A 77 13.80 4.18 -15.85
C THR A 77 14.03 3.10 -14.79
N PHE A 78 13.07 2.88 -13.88
CA PHE A 78 13.20 1.95 -12.76
C PHE A 78 11.93 1.12 -12.45
N ILE A 79 10.85 1.29 -13.20
CA ILE A 79 9.57 0.58 -12.95
C ILE A 79 9.70 -0.95 -13.03
N ASP A 80 10.70 -1.46 -13.73
CA ASP A 80 10.97 -2.90 -13.84
C ASP A 80 11.75 -3.48 -12.64
N ASN A 81 12.10 -2.65 -11.64
CA ASN A 81 12.73 -3.13 -10.42
C ASN A 81 11.81 -4.14 -9.71
N PRO A 82 12.31 -5.34 -9.32
CA PRO A 82 11.48 -6.39 -8.74
C PRO A 82 10.80 -6.03 -7.42
N LYS A 83 11.28 -5.00 -6.72
CA LYS A 83 10.66 -4.50 -5.48
C LYS A 83 9.54 -3.50 -5.72
N LEU A 84 9.35 -2.99 -6.94
CA LEU A 84 8.36 -1.98 -7.28
C LEU A 84 7.20 -2.60 -8.05
N LEU A 85 5.99 -2.51 -7.51
CA LEU A 85 4.80 -3.12 -8.06
C LEU A 85 3.75 -2.06 -8.41
N ARG A 86 3.44 -1.91 -9.70
CA ARG A 86 2.32 -1.12 -10.15
C ARG A 86 1.02 -1.93 -10.05
N PRO A 87 -0.19 -1.32 -10.16
CA PRO A 87 -1.42 -2.10 -10.20
C PRO A 87 -1.42 -3.18 -11.31
N ALA A 88 -1.71 -4.42 -10.93
CA ALA A 88 -1.68 -5.57 -11.84
C ALA A 88 -2.78 -5.50 -12.90
N ASN A 89 -3.91 -4.87 -12.56
CA ASN A 89 -5.05 -4.69 -13.43
C ASN A 89 -4.98 -3.42 -14.30
N TYR A 90 -3.81 -2.79 -14.47
CA TYR A 90 -3.57 -1.90 -15.59
C TYR A 90 -3.54 -2.68 -16.91
N SER A 91 -3.77 -2.00 -18.03
CA SER A 91 -3.80 -2.60 -19.36
C SER A 91 -2.56 -3.47 -19.64
N LYS A 92 -2.77 -4.55 -20.37
CA LYS A 92 -1.67 -5.42 -20.81
C LYS A 92 -0.65 -4.65 -21.64
N GLY A 93 0.62 -4.94 -21.44
CA GLY A 93 1.72 -4.34 -22.20
C GLY A 93 2.29 -3.04 -21.61
N VAL A 94 1.74 -2.48 -20.53
CA VAL A 94 2.40 -1.38 -19.82
C VAL A 94 3.62 -1.90 -19.05
N PRO A 95 4.70 -1.09 -18.91
CA PRO A 95 5.92 -1.51 -18.24
C PRO A 95 5.73 -1.77 -16.74
N GLY A 96 6.66 -2.48 -16.13
CA GLY A 96 6.63 -2.86 -14.72
C GLY A 96 5.78 -4.09 -14.44
N LYS A 97 5.88 -4.56 -13.20
CA LYS A 97 5.17 -5.75 -12.72
C LYS A 97 4.01 -5.36 -11.79
N GLY A 98 2.93 -6.12 -11.79
CA GLY A 98 1.80 -5.93 -10.88
C GLY A 98 1.85 -6.85 -9.67
N TYR A 99 2.77 -7.81 -9.65
CA TYR A 99 3.05 -8.72 -8.54
C TYR A 99 4.49 -9.23 -8.64
N ASN A 100 5.02 -9.70 -7.52
CA ASN A 100 6.29 -10.45 -7.48
C ASN A 100 6.28 -11.43 -6.30
N ILE A 101 7.19 -12.41 -6.34
CA ILE A 101 7.42 -13.38 -5.27
C ILE A 101 8.76 -13.05 -4.62
N PHE A 102 8.75 -12.92 -3.30
CA PHE A 102 9.89 -12.63 -2.45
C PHE A 102 10.19 -13.82 -1.54
N GLU A 103 11.41 -13.91 -1.06
CA GLU A 103 11.78 -14.94 -0.07
C GLU A 103 12.04 -14.27 1.29
N CYS A 104 11.42 -14.82 2.35
CA CYS A 104 11.65 -14.39 3.72
C CYS A 104 11.55 -15.60 4.65
N LYS A 105 12.60 -15.84 5.45
CA LYS A 105 12.67 -16.96 6.42
C LYS A 105 12.29 -18.32 5.83
N GLY A 106 12.74 -18.59 4.60
CA GLY A 106 12.45 -19.85 3.89
C GLY A 106 11.03 -19.99 3.37
N LYS A 107 10.20 -18.93 3.43
CA LYS A 107 8.87 -18.87 2.83
C LYS A 107 8.88 -18.00 1.59
N LYS A 108 8.07 -18.36 0.61
CA LYS A 108 7.78 -17.58 -0.59
C LYS A 108 6.56 -16.69 -0.36
N ILE A 109 6.75 -15.38 -0.44
CA ILE A 109 5.72 -14.37 -0.22
C ILE A 109 5.39 -13.70 -1.55
N ALA A 110 4.18 -13.90 -2.07
CA ALA A 110 3.68 -13.17 -3.21
C ALA A 110 3.03 -11.87 -2.75
N VAL A 111 3.43 -10.75 -3.33
CA VAL A 111 2.77 -9.45 -3.15
C VAL A 111 2.10 -9.06 -4.45
N ILE A 112 0.81 -8.78 -4.40
CA ILE A 112 -0.02 -8.35 -5.53
C ILE A 112 -0.48 -6.91 -5.24
N ASN A 113 -0.33 -6.02 -6.21
CA ASN A 113 -0.93 -4.70 -6.17
C ASN A 113 -2.11 -4.65 -7.14
N LEU A 114 -3.26 -4.16 -6.67
CA LEU A 114 -4.48 -3.98 -7.46
C LEU A 114 -5.01 -2.55 -7.31
N ILE A 115 -5.73 -2.05 -8.31
CA ILE A 115 -6.41 -0.78 -8.23
C ILE A 115 -7.91 -0.96 -8.41
N GLY A 116 -8.71 -0.26 -7.61
CA GLY A 116 -10.17 -0.21 -7.74
C GLY A 116 -10.62 0.47 -9.05
N ARG A 117 -11.92 0.45 -9.28
CA ARG A 117 -12.55 1.10 -10.43
C ARG A 117 -13.53 2.20 -10.05
N THR A 118 -14.15 2.06 -8.87
CA THR A 118 -15.13 3.03 -8.39
C THR A 118 -14.42 4.31 -7.97
N ASP A 119 -14.74 5.42 -8.64
CA ASP A 119 -14.24 6.78 -8.39
C ASP A 119 -12.70 6.95 -8.45
N MET A 120 -11.99 5.99 -9.08
CA MET A 120 -10.53 6.03 -9.19
C MET A 120 -9.99 6.91 -10.32
N GLY A 121 -10.83 7.27 -11.30
CA GLY A 121 -10.44 8.15 -12.40
C GLY A 121 -9.36 7.56 -13.35
N VAL A 122 -9.11 6.26 -13.30
CA VAL A 122 -8.13 5.57 -14.15
C VAL A 122 -8.78 4.44 -14.94
N LEU A 123 -8.23 4.15 -16.12
CA LEU A 123 -8.65 3.01 -16.93
C LEU A 123 -7.93 1.76 -16.43
N SER A 124 -8.69 0.78 -15.96
CA SER A 124 -8.17 -0.49 -15.46
C SER A 124 -9.07 -1.67 -15.83
N GLU A 125 -8.49 -2.86 -15.90
CA GLU A 125 -9.25 -4.11 -16.00
C GLU A 125 -9.99 -4.37 -14.67
N ASN A 126 -10.98 -5.29 -14.70
CA ASN A 126 -11.72 -5.62 -13.48
C ASN A 126 -10.78 -6.22 -12.41
N PRO A 127 -10.63 -5.58 -11.23
CA PRO A 127 -9.71 -6.04 -10.21
C PRO A 127 -10.08 -7.41 -9.64
N PHE A 128 -11.35 -7.78 -9.61
CA PHE A 128 -11.79 -9.10 -9.12
C PHE A 128 -11.37 -10.23 -10.08
N THR A 129 -11.55 -10.03 -11.39
CA THR A 129 -11.12 -11.01 -12.39
C THR A 129 -9.60 -11.19 -12.37
N VAL A 130 -8.85 -10.08 -12.35
CA VAL A 130 -7.38 -10.12 -12.32
C VAL A 130 -6.88 -10.73 -11.00
N ALA A 131 -7.52 -10.40 -9.86
CA ALA A 131 -7.21 -11.00 -8.58
C ALA A 131 -7.40 -12.53 -8.60
N GLU A 132 -8.53 -13.01 -9.12
CA GLU A 132 -8.81 -14.44 -9.21
C GLU A 132 -7.78 -15.19 -10.06
N GLU A 133 -7.45 -14.67 -11.24
CA GLU A 133 -6.44 -15.26 -12.12
C GLU A 133 -5.06 -15.35 -11.44
N LEU A 134 -4.62 -14.25 -10.81
CA LEU A 134 -3.33 -14.18 -10.13
C LEU A 134 -3.28 -15.10 -8.91
N VAL A 135 -4.30 -15.05 -8.05
CA VAL A 135 -4.37 -15.86 -6.83
C VAL A 135 -4.40 -17.36 -7.17
N ASN A 136 -5.20 -17.78 -8.15
CA ASN A 136 -5.25 -19.20 -8.56
C ASN A 136 -3.91 -19.73 -9.05
N ARG A 137 -3.08 -18.88 -9.67
CA ARG A 137 -1.73 -19.23 -10.06
C ARG A 137 -0.78 -19.21 -8.88
N LEU A 138 -0.74 -18.10 -8.13
CA LEU A 138 0.25 -17.86 -7.07
C LEU A 138 0.10 -18.79 -5.87
N ARG A 139 -1.10 -19.32 -5.60
CA ARG A 139 -1.30 -20.37 -4.58
C ARG A 139 -0.52 -21.65 -4.81
N LYS A 140 0.00 -21.84 -6.04
CA LYS A 140 0.85 -22.99 -6.38
C LYS A 140 2.35 -22.67 -6.31
N GLU A 141 2.69 -21.40 -6.18
CA GLU A 141 4.07 -20.90 -6.29
C GLU A 141 4.56 -20.23 -5.01
N ALA A 142 3.63 -19.77 -4.12
CA ALA A 142 3.94 -19.05 -2.91
C ALA A 142 3.21 -19.63 -1.68
N ASP A 143 3.85 -19.51 -0.52
CA ASP A 143 3.32 -19.95 0.77
C ASP A 143 2.35 -18.91 1.36
N ILE A 144 2.62 -17.62 1.10
CA ILE A 144 1.89 -16.47 1.62
C ILE A 144 1.55 -15.53 0.45
N ILE A 145 0.30 -15.06 0.40
CA ILE A 145 -0.16 -14.08 -0.59
C ILE A 145 -0.65 -12.83 0.14
N ILE A 146 -0.09 -11.68 -0.24
CA ILE A 146 -0.44 -10.34 0.26
C ILE A 146 -1.05 -9.55 -0.89
N VAL A 147 -2.17 -8.88 -0.64
CA VAL A 147 -2.84 -8.01 -1.61
C VAL A 147 -2.92 -6.59 -1.07
N ASP A 148 -2.29 -5.64 -1.76
CA ASP A 148 -2.58 -4.20 -1.63
C ASP A 148 -3.70 -3.86 -2.61
N PHE A 149 -4.87 -3.48 -2.08
CA PHE A 149 -5.99 -3.03 -2.90
C PHE A 149 -6.17 -1.52 -2.79
N HIS A 150 -5.54 -0.82 -3.72
CA HIS A 150 -5.55 0.64 -3.81
C HIS A 150 -6.86 1.14 -4.41
N ALA A 151 -7.83 1.51 -3.58
CA ALA A 151 -9.20 1.84 -4.01
C ALA A 151 -9.84 2.95 -3.18
N GLU A 152 -10.67 3.78 -3.81
CA GLU A 152 -11.44 4.84 -3.14
C GLU A 152 -12.61 4.25 -2.34
N ALA A 153 -13.45 3.43 -2.98
CA ALA A 153 -14.70 2.99 -2.41
C ALA A 153 -14.51 1.91 -1.33
N THR A 154 -14.90 2.19 -0.09
CA THR A 154 -14.90 1.22 1.02
C THR A 154 -15.70 -0.03 0.67
N ALA A 155 -16.84 0.12 -0.03
CA ALA A 155 -17.65 -1.02 -0.47
C ALA A 155 -16.88 -1.97 -1.41
N GLU A 156 -16.06 -1.43 -2.32
CA GLU A 156 -15.23 -2.23 -3.23
C GLU A 156 -14.12 -2.96 -2.46
N LYS A 157 -13.52 -2.32 -1.45
CA LYS A 157 -12.52 -2.95 -0.55
C LYS A 157 -13.12 -4.11 0.26
N ILE A 158 -14.29 -3.89 0.86
CA ILE A 158 -15.00 -4.93 1.62
C ILE A 158 -15.44 -6.08 0.70
N ALA A 159 -15.92 -5.78 -0.51
CA ALA A 159 -16.26 -6.82 -1.48
C ALA A 159 -15.03 -7.67 -1.85
N MET A 160 -13.85 -7.06 -2.05
CA MET A 160 -12.59 -7.77 -2.31
C MET A 160 -12.19 -8.66 -1.14
N LYS A 161 -12.39 -8.20 0.11
CA LYS A 161 -12.18 -9.01 1.31
C LYS A 161 -12.97 -10.33 1.22
N TYR A 162 -14.28 -10.25 1.05
CA TYR A 162 -15.14 -11.46 0.97
C TYR A 162 -14.83 -12.33 -0.25
N PHE A 163 -14.48 -11.71 -1.37
CA PHE A 163 -14.14 -12.42 -2.60
C PHE A 163 -12.87 -13.28 -2.46
N LEU A 164 -11.88 -12.78 -1.72
CA LEU A 164 -10.59 -13.44 -1.53
C LEU A 164 -10.43 -14.13 -0.16
N ASP A 165 -11.45 -14.11 0.69
CA ASP A 165 -11.42 -14.73 2.02
C ASP A 165 -11.02 -16.21 1.96
N GLY A 166 -10.00 -16.59 2.72
CA GLY A 166 -9.40 -17.93 2.72
C GLY A 166 -8.60 -18.29 1.46
N LYS A 167 -8.53 -17.41 0.46
CA LYS A 167 -7.72 -17.60 -0.75
C LYS A 167 -6.37 -16.92 -0.67
N VAL A 168 -6.24 -15.90 0.18
CA VAL A 168 -5.01 -15.15 0.44
C VAL A 168 -4.81 -15.00 1.95
N ASN A 169 -3.61 -14.61 2.37
CA ASN A 169 -3.27 -14.49 3.80
C ASN A 169 -3.53 -13.09 4.33
N VAL A 170 -3.27 -12.06 3.51
CA VAL A 170 -3.37 -10.66 3.90
C VAL A 170 -4.01 -9.84 2.78
N ILE A 171 -4.97 -8.99 3.13
CA ILE A 171 -5.52 -7.93 2.28
C ILE A 171 -5.51 -6.64 3.07
N PHE A 172 -4.94 -5.60 2.52
CA PHE A 172 -5.08 -4.25 3.06
C PHE A 172 -5.43 -3.26 1.96
N GLY A 173 -6.18 -2.24 2.32
CA GLY A 173 -6.47 -1.14 1.43
C GLY A 173 -5.54 0.04 1.64
N THR A 174 -5.40 0.84 0.58
CA THR A 174 -4.67 2.11 0.50
C THR A 174 -5.50 3.14 -0.26
N HIS A 175 -5.05 4.36 -0.46
CA HIS A 175 -5.62 5.46 -1.22
C HIS A 175 -6.31 6.55 -0.40
N THR A 176 -7.18 6.21 0.56
CA THR A 176 -8.01 7.25 1.22
C THR A 176 -7.22 8.08 2.23
N HIS A 177 -6.02 7.64 2.61
CA HIS A 177 -5.13 8.28 3.57
C HIS A 177 -5.66 8.33 5.01
N VAL A 178 -6.83 7.75 5.29
CA VAL A 178 -7.46 7.70 6.62
C VAL A 178 -7.44 6.26 7.11
N GLN A 179 -6.69 6.00 8.19
CA GLN A 179 -6.63 4.67 8.77
C GLN A 179 -7.99 4.26 9.33
N THR A 180 -8.52 3.14 8.84
CA THR A 180 -9.78 2.58 9.33
C THR A 180 -9.58 1.76 10.61
N ALA A 181 -10.67 1.45 11.31
CA ALA A 181 -10.66 0.74 12.60
C ALA A 181 -11.36 -0.62 12.50
N ASP A 182 -11.22 -1.26 11.35
CA ASP A 182 -11.91 -2.49 10.99
C ASP A 182 -10.94 -3.65 10.73
N GLU A 183 -9.73 -3.56 11.32
CA GLU A 183 -8.78 -4.67 11.24
C GLU A 183 -9.34 -5.92 11.88
N GLU A 184 -9.29 -7.01 11.13
CA GLU A 184 -9.84 -8.30 11.56
C GLU A 184 -9.11 -9.49 10.92
N ILE A 185 -9.36 -10.67 11.48
CA ILE A 185 -9.14 -11.94 10.80
C ILE A 185 -10.51 -12.43 10.35
N THR A 186 -10.68 -12.64 9.06
CA THR A 186 -11.94 -13.12 8.48
C THR A 186 -12.24 -14.57 8.89
N GLU A 187 -13.46 -15.05 8.62
CA GLU A 187 -13.89 -16.40 8.97
C GLU A 187 -13.00 -17.51 8.40
N ASN A 188 -12.43 -17.30 7.20
CA ASN A 188 -11.56 -18.28 6.56
C ASN A 188 -10.06 -18.00 6.77
N GLY A 189 -9.71 -17.02 7.63
CA GLY A 189 -8.35 -16.80 8.13
C GLY A 189 -7.51 -15.81 7.32
N THR A 190 -8.12 -14.93 6.53
CA THR A 190 -7.44 -13.80 5.88
C THR A 190 -7.35 -12.62 6.85
N GLY A 191 -6.17 -12.05 7.05
CA GLY A 191 -6.01 -10.78 7.75
C GLY A 191 -6.44 -9.61 6.88
N TYR A 192 -7.23 -8.68 7.42
CA TYR A 192 -7.81 -7.57 6.67
C TYR A 192 -7.80 -6.24 7.40
N ILE A 193 -7.68 -5.15 6.64
CA ILE A 193 -8.01 -3.77 7.02
C ILE A 193 -8.43 -2.99 5.77
N SER A 194 -9.49 -2.18 5.87
CA SER A 194 -10.01 -1.41 4.72
C SER A 194 -9.06 -0.33 4.22
N ASP A 195 -8.34 0.37 5.10
CA ASP A 195 -7.32 1.34 4.70
C ASP A 195 -6.25 1.49 5.78
N LEU A 196 -4.99 1.45 5.36
CA LEU A 196 -3.83 1.63 6.24
C LEU A 196 -3.66 3.08 6.72
N GLY A 197 -4.32 4.05 6.05
CA GLY A 197 -4.06 5.47 6.21
C GLY A 197 -2.79 5.91 5.50
N MET A 198 -2.27 7.09 5.85
CA MET A 198 -1.04 7.62 5.26
C MET A 198 0.11 7.67 6.26
N THR A 199 1.33 7.68 5.72
CA THR A 199 2.54 8.15 6.39
C THR A 199 2.86 9.53 5.84
N GLY A 200 2.52 10.59 6.60
CA GLY A 200 2.54 11.94 6.05
C GLY A 200 2.19 13.01 7.08
N PRO A 201 1.86 14.25 6.63
CA PRO A 201 1.62 15.38 7.52
C PRO A 201 0.36 15.20 8.36
N LYS A 202 0.51 15.23 9.68
CA LYS A 202 -0.58 15.00 10.66
C LYS A 202 -1.69 16.04 10.57
N LYS A 203 -1.32 17.34 10.54
CA LYS A 203 -2.26 18.44 10.44
C LYS A 203 -2.51 18.79 8.98
N SER A 204 -3.36 18.04 8.31
CA SER A 204 -3.62 18.15 6.88
C SER A 204 -5.04 17.71 6.52
N VAL A 205 -5.46 17.97 5.30
CA VAL A 205 -6.62 17.32 4.69
C VAL A 205 -6.07 16.21 3.78
N ILE A 206 -5.99 14.99 4.30
CA ILE A 206 -5.42 13.81 3.62
C ILE A 206 -4.03 14.07 2.96
N GLY A 207 -3.17 14.81 3.66
CA GLY A 207 -1.83 15.19 3.17
C GLY A 207 -1.73 16.62 2.62
N MET A 208 -2.86 17.26 2.27
CA MET A 208 -2.93 18.56 1.66
C MET A 208 -3.00 19.70 2.68
N ASP A 209 -2.49 20.87 2.28
CA ASP A 209 -2.64 22.11 3.05
C ASP A 209 -4.12 22.40 3.40
N VAL A 210 -4.37 22.63 4.68
CA VAL A 210 -5.73 22.79 5.21
C VAL A 210 -6.45 23.98 4.59
N LYS A 211 -5.77 25.13 4.45
CA LYS A 211 -6.40 26.35 3.92
C LYS A 211 -6.73 26.21 2.43
N ALA A 212 -5.81 25.64 1.66
CA ALA A 212 -6.01 25.40 0.24
C ALA A 212 -7.16 24.41 0.01
N SER A 213 -7.22 23.34 0.80
CA SER A 213 -8.30 22.33 0.72
C SER A 213 -9.66 22.93 1.06
N ILE A 214 -9.78 23.68 2.18
CA ILE A 214 -11.03 24.34 2.56
C ILE A 214 -11.48 25.31 1.47
N LYS A 215 -10.57 26.15 0.94
CA LYS A 215 -10.90 27.09 -0.12
C LYS A 215 -11.44 26.39 -1.36
N ARG A 216 -10.82 25.28 -1.78
CA ARG A 216 -11.30 24.48 -2.91
C ARG A 216 -12.73 23.96 -2.68
N PHE A 217 -13.02 23.41 -1.50
CA PHE A 217 -14.35 22.87 -1.19
C PHE A 217 -15.41 23.97 -1.07
N VAL A 218 -15.07 25.12 -0.48
CA VAL A 218 -16.02 26.25 -0.32
C VAL A 218 -16.32 26.93 -1.65
N THR A 219 -15.32 27.09 -2.52
CA THR A 219 -15.47 27.88 -3.74
C THR A 219 -15.68 27.03 -4.99
N SER A 220 -15.41 25.72 -4.94
CA SER A 220 -15.36 24.82 -6.11
C SER A 220 -14.34 25.26 -7.17
N LEU A 221 -13.47 26.22 -6.89
CA LEU A 221 -12.41 26.67 -7.80
C LEU A 221 -11.17 25.77 -7.69
N PRO A 222 -10.44 25.58 -8.79
CA PRO A 222 -9.19 24.84 -8.74
C PRO A 222 -8.16 25.59 -7.89
N GLU A 223 -7.59 24.90 -6.91
CA GLU A 223 -6.48 25.38 -6.09
C GLU A 223 -5.20 24.58 -6.43
N ARG A 224 -4.06 25.24 -6.33
CA ARG A 224 -2.78 24.58 -6.55
C ARG A 224 -2.57 23.49 -5.51
N TYR A 225 -2.18 22.30 -5.96
CA TYR A 225 -1.80 21.21 -5.09
C TYR A 225 -0.62 21.64 -4.20
N LYS A 226 -0.81 21.68 -2.90
CA LYS A 226 0.20 22.01 -1.89
C LYS A 226 0.13 21.02 -0.75
N LEU A 227 1.23 20.34 -0.47
CA LEU A 227 1.34 19.48 0.70
C LEU A 227 1.32 20.31 1.99
N ALA A 228 0.75 19.75 3.05
CA ALA A 228 0.83 20.32 4.37
C ALA A 228 2.24 20.12 4.96
N GLU A 229 2.59 20.99 5.90
CA GLU A 229 3.86 21.00 6.61
C GLU A 229 3.66 20.71 8.11
N GLY A 230 4.74 20.47 8.86
CA GLY A 230 4.73 20.31 10.32
C GLY A 230 5.00 18.89 10.78
N GLN A 231 4.31 18.45 11.83
CA GLN A 231 4.47 17.09 12.36
C GLN A 231 3.93 16.04 11.42
N ALA A 232 4.63 14.92 11.31
CA ALA A 232 4.19 13.76 10.55
C ALA A 232 3.66 12.65 11.46
N ILE A 233 2.80 11.80 10.88
CA ILE A 233 2.37 10.52 11.45
C ILE A 233 2.84 9.39 10.55
N LEU A 234 3.00 8.19 11.13
CA LEU A 234 3.17 6.95 10.40
C LEU A 234 2.03 6.01 10.78
N ASN A 235 1.25 5.60 9.81
CA ASN A 235 0.19 4.61 9.97
C ASN A 235 0.53 3.32 9.22
N GLY A 236 0.11 2.20 9.79
CA GLY A 236 0.28 0.89 9.20
C GLY A 236 -0.49 -0.18 9.96
N CYS A 237 -0.32 -1.42 9.54
CA CYS A 237 -0.90 -2.59 10.18
C CYS A 237 0.11 -3.73 10.21
N VAL A 238 0.15 -4.46 11.32
CA VAL A 238 0.96 -5.65 11.47
C VAL A 238 0.06 -6.88 11.36
N PHE A 239 0.49 -7.83 10.54
CA PHE A 239 -0.17 -9.12 10.35
C PHE A 239 0.78 -10.21 10.86
N GLU A 240 0.36 -10.97 11.85
CA GLU A 240 1.11 -12.12 12.34
C GLU A 240 0.65 -13.39 11.62
N ILE A 241 1.59 -14.07 10.99
CA ILE A 241 1.35 -15.30 10.24
C ILE A 241 1.92 -16.47 11.02
N ASN A 242 1.14 -17.52 11.19
CA ASN A 242 1.61 -18.77 11.77
C ASN A 242 2.63 -19.43 10.85
N ASP A 243 3.80 -19.78 11.39
CA ASP A 243 4.93 -20.30 10.60
C ASP A 243 4.69 -21.71 10.03
N GLU A 244 3.81 -22.50 10.66
CA GLU A 244 3.54 -23.89 10.25
C GLU A 244 2.52 -23.96 9.11
N ASN A 245 1.39 -23.25 9.24
CA ASN A 245 0.26 -23.36 8.32
C ASN A 245 0.01 -22.09 7.47
N CYS A 246 0.85 -21.07 7.64
CA CYS A 246 0.79 -19.78 6.95
C CYS A 246 -0.55 -19.02 7.11
N ARG A 247 -1.38 -19.34 8.11
CA ARG A 247 -2.61 -18.59 8.40
C ARG A 247 -2.32 -17.33 9.19
N THR A 248 -3.09 -16.28 8.94
CA THR A 248 -3.06 -15.09 9.79
C THR A 248 -3.66 -15.42 11.16
N ILE A 249 -2.92 -15.08 12.23
CA ILE A 249 -3.32 -15.37 13.62
C ILE A 249 -3.51 -14.12 14.47
N ASN A 250 -3.02 -12.97 14.01
CA ASN A 250 -3.23 -11.68 14.67
C ASN A 250 -3.14 -10.55 13.66
N VAL A 251 -3.93 -9.48 13.87
CA VAL A 251 -3.93 -8.26 13.07
C VAL A 251 -4.09 -7.08 14.01
N TYR A 252 -3.21 -6.08 13.93
CA TYR A 252 -3.32 -4.87 14.72
C TYR A 252 -2.73 -3.65 14.02
N ARG A 253 -3.40 -2.53 14.17
CA ARG A 253 -2.94 -1.24 13.65
C ARG A 253 -1.79 -0.68 14.46
N ILE A 254 -0.92 0.05 13.77
CA ILE A 254 0.08 0.92 14.40
C ILE A 254 -0.13 2.36 13.94
N CYS A 255 0.05 3.31 14.86
CA CYS A 255 0.00 4.74 14.58
C CYS A 255 1.06 5.44 15.44
N TYR A 256 2.13 5.89 14.83
CA TYR A 256 3.21 6.65 15.47
C TYR A 256 3.06 8.14 15.15
N ARG A 257 2.91 8.95 16.18
CA ARG A 257 2.65 10.40 16.08
C ARG A 257 3.88 11.23 16.43
#